data_7b6fe3e48fced87bb1fdd7c48a0f7f58
#
_entry.id   7b6fe3e48fced87bb1fdd7c48a0f7f58
#
_cell.length_a   1.000
_cell.length_b   1.000
_cell.length_c   1.000
_cell.angle_alpha   90.00
_cell.angle_beta   90.00
_cell.angle_gamma   90.00
#
_symmetry.space_group_name_H-M   'P 1'
#
loop_
_entity.id
_entity.type
_entity.pdbx_description
1 polymer ?
#
loop_
_entity_poly.entity_id
_entity_poly.type
_entity_poly.pdbx_seq_one_letter_code
_entity_poly.pdbx_strand_id
1 'polypeptide(L)'
;MNEKKISTSTIAMIALMTAVTCILGPLSVPIGPGPSSLTNLAIYFTVILLGWKKGTVSYVIYLLIGLVGVPVFSSFSAGPAKLFGPTGGYLIGFIFLAMISGWFIEKFPGKRVMYFVGMVLGTAVCYALGTAWLAYEAEMTFQAALMAGVIPFIIGDIAKMIVAIIVAPMIKNPLVKAGYIK
;
A
#
# COMPACT_ATOMS: atom_id res chain seq x y z
N MET A 1 25.63 -10.91 20.51
CA MET A 1 24.49 -10.59 19.64
C MET A 1 25.02 -9.90 18.40
N ASN A 2 25.03 -10.59 17.25
CA ASN A 2 25.50 -9.98 15.98
C ASN A 2 24.37 -9.10 15.46
N GLU A 3 24.41 -7.82 15.71
CA GLU A 3 23.51 -6.84 15.07
C GLU A 3 23.77 -6.91 13.56
N LYS A 4 22.82 -7.48 12.81
CA LYS A 4 22.86 -7.41 11.35
C LYS A 4 22.68 -5.95 10.96
N LYS A 5 23.80 -5.25 10.75
CA LYS A 5 23.80 -3.87 10.24
C LYS A 5 22.97 -3.82 8.95
N ILE A 6 21.97 -2.96 8.94
CA ILE A 6 21.14 -2.70 7.74
C ILE A 6 22.09 -2.13 6.66
N SER A 7 22.15 -2.76 5.50
CA SER A 7 23.03 -2.30 4.43
C SER A 7 22.55 -0.95 3.87
N THR A 8 23.48 -0.09 3.46
CA THR A 8 23.18 1.19 2.80
C THR A 8 22.27 1.01 1.59
N SER A 9 22.46 -0.05 0.80
CA SER A 9 21.57 -0.42 -0.31
C SER A 9 20.14 -0.65 0.14
N THR A 10 19.93 -1.34 1.29
CA THR A 10 18.59 -1.55 1.85
C THR A 10 17.91 -0.24 2.23
N ILE A 11 18.64 0.68 2.87
CA ILE A 11 18.13 2.00 3.25
C ILE A 11 17.76 2.79 2.00
N ALA A 12 18.64 2.81 1.00
CA ALA A 12 18.42 3.50 -0.26
C ALA A 12 17.17 2.97 -1.00
N MET A 13 16.97 1.64 -1.02
CA MET A 13 15.81 1.04 -1.66
C MET A 13 14.50 1.33 -0.91
N ILE A 14 14.51 1.34 0.43
CA ILE A 14 13.36 1.76 1.23
C ILE A 14 13.01 3.21 0.94
N ALA A 15 14.01 4.11 0.96
CA ALA A 15 13.82 5.53 0.67
C ALA A 15 13.28 5.76 -0.75
N LEU A 16 13.82 5.05 -1.75
CA LEU A 16 13.35 5.11 -3.13
C LEU A 16 11.88 4.70 -3.25
N MET A 17 11.50 3.57 -2.65
CA MET A 17 10.11 3.10 -2.73
C MET A 17 9.15 3.98 -1.92
N THR A 18 9.62 4.59 -0.83
CA THR A 18 8.87 5.63 -0.11
C THR A 18 8.64 6.84 -1.01
N ALA A 19 9.66 7.32 -1.71
CA ALA A 19 9.54 8.45 -2.65
C ALA A 19 8.57 8.12 -3.80
N VAL A 20 8.64 6.91 -4.36
CA VAL A 20 7.67 6.43 -5.37
C VAL A 20 6.25 6.46 -4.81
N THR A 21 6.05 6.02 -3.56
CA THR A 21 4.73 6.06 -2.91
C THR A 21 4.27 7.50 -2.69
N CYS A 22 5.17 8.42 -2.31
CA CYS A 22 4.87 9.85 -2.17
C CYS A 22 4.45 10.51 -3.48
N ILE A 23 4.98 10.06 -4.61
CA ILE A 23 4.63 10.56 -5.95
C ILE A 23 3.30 9.96 -6.43
N LEU A 24 3.10 8.66 -6.25
CA LEU A 24 1.90 7.96 -6.73
C LEU A 24 0.68 8.16 -5.82
N GLY A 25 0.89 8.35 -4.51
CA GLY A 25 -0.17 8.51 -3.53
C GLY A 25 -1.14 9.66 -3.81
N PRO A 26 -0.67 10.87 -4.12
CA PRO A 26 -1.53 11.99 -4.49
C PRO A 26 -2.31 11.77 -5.79
N LEU A 27 -1.75 10.98 -6.72
CA LEU A 27 -2.37 10.69 -8.00
C LEU A 27 -3.59 9.80 -7.76
N SER A 28 -4.75 10.36 -8.00
CA SER A 28 -6.02 9.69 -7.78
C SER A 28 -6.95 9.94 -8.95
N VAL A 29 -7.68 8.89 -9.34
CA VAL A 29 -8.74 8.98 -10.33
C VAL A 29 -10.07 9.10 -9.60
N PRO A 30 -10.90 10.10 -9.91
CA PRO A 30 -12.22 10.21 -9.30
C PRO A 30 -13.11 9.05 -9.80
N ILE A 31 -13.35 8.08 -8.92
CA ILE A 31 -14.21 6.93 -9.17
C ILE A 31 -15.29 6.89 -8.08
N GLY A 32 -16.53 7.22 -8.44
CA GLY A 32 -17.63 7.25 -7.47
C GLY A 32 -17.48 8.35 -6.42
N PRO A 33 -17.89 8.10 -5.16
CA PRO A 33 -17.92 9.11 -4.10
C PRO A 33 -16.54 9.46 -3.53
N GLY A 34 -15.48 8.76 -3.91
CA GLY A 34 -14.12 8.99 -3.40
C GLY A 34 -13.02 8.84 -4.44
N PRO A 35 -11.82 9.43 -4.21
CA PRO A 35 -10.71 9.28 -5.13
C PRO A 35 -10.03 7.92 -4.99
N SER A 36 -9.92 7.17 -6.09
CA SER A 36 -9.10 5.95 -6.15
C SER A 36 -7.64 6.33 -6.32
N SER A 37 -6.89 6.26 -5.24
CA SER A 37 -5.44 6.55 -5.22
C SER A 37 -4.63 5.42 -5.85
N LEU A 38 -3.41 5.75 -6.30
CA LEU A 38 -2.41 4.76 -6.71
C LEU A 38 -1.53 4.26 -5.54
N THR A 39 -1.87 4.64 -4.31
CA THR A 39 -1.09 4.25 -3.10
C THR A 39 -0.99 2.73 -2.96
N ASN A 40 -2.10 2.00 -3.12
CA ASN A 40 -2.09 0.53 -3.02
C ASN A 40 -1.26 -0.12 -4.13
N LEU A 41 -1.26 0.42 -5.35
CA LEU A 41 -0.38 -0.03 -6.41
C LEU A 41 1.10 0.13 -6.01
N ALA A 42 1.49 1.30 -5.49
CA ALA A 42 2.84 1.54 -5.00
C ALA A 42 3.23 0.56 -3.88
N ILE A 43 2.31 0.25 -2.96
CA ILE A 43 2.53 -0.73 -1.89
C ILE A 43 2.77 -2.13 -2.48
N TYR A 44 1.95 -2.57 -3.45
CA TYR A 44 2.14 -3.88 -4.10
C TYR A 44 3.52 -3.98 -4.76
N PHE A 45 3.94 -2.96 -5.49
CA PHE A 45 5.29 -2.90 -6.04
C PHE A 45 6.35 -2.99 -4.96
N THR A 46 6.20 -2.20 -3.91
CA THR A 46 7.15 -2.13 -2.79
C THR A 46 7.32 -3.49 -2.11
N VAL A 47 6.23 -4.19 -1.81
CA VAL A 47 6.32 -5.49 -1.13
C VAL A 47 6.81 -6.61 -2.04
N ILE A 48 6.58 -6.54 -3.36
CA ILE A 48 7.17 -7.50 -4.32
C ILE A 48 8.69 -7.29 -4.42
N LEU A 49 9.14 -6.04 -4.42
CA LEU A 49 10.55 -5.70 -4.56
C LEU A 49 11.33 -5.94 -3.26
N LEU A 50 10.81 -5.49 -2.12
CA LEU A 50 11.54 -5.39 -0.87
C LEU A 50 11.14 -6.43 0.18
N GLY A 51 10.01 -7.12 -0.03
CA GLY A 51 9.42 -8.03 0.95
C GLY A 51 8.58 -7.30 2.01
N TRP A 52 7.96 -8.08 2.92
CA TRP A 52 6.97 -7.53 3.85
C TRP A 52 7.55 -6.55 4.88
N LYS A 53 8.70 -6.88 5.49
CA LYS A 53 9.29 -6.03 6.55
C LYS A 53 9.70 -4.66 6.02
N LYS A 54 10.51 -4.64 4.96
CA LYS A 54 11.02 -3.41 4.36
C LYS A 54 9.91 -2.64 3.66
N GLY A 55 8.97 -3.34 3.02
CA GLY A 55 7.81 -2.73 2.38
C GLY A 55 6.89 -2.04 3.37
N THR A 56 6.61 -2.68 4.51
CA THR A 56 5.84 -2.06 5.59
C THR A 56 6.53 -0.84 6.18
N VAL A 57 7.87 -0.93 6.42
CA VAL A 57 8.66 0.23 6.89
C VAL A 57 8.59 1.38 5.89
N SER A 58 8.73 1.12 4.58
CA SER A 58 8.59 2.13 3.54
C SER A 58 7.23 2.83 3.59
N TYR A 59 6.15 2.06 3.75
CA TYR A 59 4.81 2.62 3.85
C TYR A 59 4.59 3.43 5.14
N VAL A 60 5.11 2.96 6.28
CA VAL A 60 5.03 3.72 7.55
C VAL A 60 5.76 5.05 7.45
N ILE A 61 6.94 5.10 6.81
CA ILE A 61 7.66 6.35 6.56
C ILE A 61 6.81 7.28 5.68
N TYR A 62 6.17 6.78 4.63
CA TYR A 62 5.24 7.55 3.80
C TYR A 62 4.10 8.16 4.65
N LEU A 63 3.49 7.38 5.56
CA LEU A 63 2.45 7.89 6.47
C LEU A 63 2.97 9.02 7.36
N LEU A 64 4.19 8.88 7.92
CA LEU A 64 4.80 9.90 8.74
C LEU A 64 5.08 11.19 7.95
N ILE A 65 5.56 11.08 6.70
CA ILE A 65 5.77 12.22 5.81
C ILE A 65 4.44 12.96 5.57
N GLY A 66 3.36 12.22 5.29
CA GLY A 66 2.04 12.82 5.11
C GLY A 66 1.48 13.43 6.40
N LEU A 67 1.74 12.80 7.55
CA LEU A 67 1.29 13.28 8.86
C LEU A 67 1.92 14.63 9.25
N VAL A 68 3.20 14.84 8.94
CA VAL A 68 3.90 16.12 9.20
C VAL A 68 3.52 17.24 8.23
N GLY A 69 2.62 16.98 7.28
CA GLY A 69 2.02 18.01 6.43
C GLY A 69 2.50 18.04 4.98
N VAL A 70 3.34 17.10 4.55
CA VAL A 70 3.70 16.99 3.12
C VAL A 70 2.51 16.42 2.34
N PRO A 71 2.07 17.04 1.21
CA PRO A 71 0.84 16.67 0.49
C PRO A 71 1.02 15.40 -0.36
N VAL A 72 1.26 14.27 0.32
CA VAL A 72 1.53 12.96 -0.29
C VAL A 72 0.33 12.01 -0.26
N PHE A 73 -0.75 12.35 0.44
CA PHE A 73 -1.97 11.54 0.46
C PHE A 73 -2.86 11.81 -0.76
N SER A 74 -3.89 11.00 -0.94
CA SER A 74 -4.81 11.09 -2.08
C SER A 74 -5.32 12.52 -2.30
N SER A 75 -5.36 12.95 -3.56
CA SER A 75 -5.76 14.31 -3.96
C SER A 75 -4.90 15.42 -3.33
N PHE A 76 -3.59 15.16 -3.19
CA PHE A 76 -2.62 16.10 -2.61
C PHE A 76 -2.96 16.58 -1.20
N SER A 77 -3.67 15.75 -0.42
CA SER A 77 -3.97 16.04 0.97
C SER A 77 -2.83 15.65 1.91
N ALA A 78 -2.85 16.20 3.13
CA ALA A 78 -1.82 15.99 4.14
C ALA A 78 -2.37 16.22 5.56
N GLY A 79 -1.53 15.90 6.54
CA GLY A 79 -1.70 16.24 7.94
C GLY A 79 -2.62 15.32 8.73
N PRO A 80 -2.74 15.59 10.05
CA PRO A 80 -3.54 14.79 10.96
C PRO A 80 -5.02 14.71 10.57
N ALA A 81 -5.59 15.79 10.03
CA ALA A 81 -6.99 15.84 9.61
C ALA A 81 -7.33 14.78 8.55
N LYS A 82 -6.38 14.44 7.68
CA LYS A 82 -6.57 13.36 6.68
C LYS A 82 -6.46 11.98 7.31
N LEU A 83 -5.53 11.80 8.25
CA LEU A 83 -5.29 10.51 8.91
C LEU A 83 -6.40 10.16 9.91
N PHE A 84 -6.94 11.16 10.58
CA PHE A 84 -8.04 10.99 11.55
C PHE A 84 -9.43 11.28 10.96
N GLY A 85 -9.52 11.68 9.70
CA GLY A 85 -10.78 11.88 9.00
C GLY A 85 -11.36 10.58 8.40
N PRO A 86 -12.43 10.66 7.63
CA PRO A 86 -13.22 9.51 7.15
C PRO A 86 -12.42 8.44 6.38
N THR A 87 -11.32 8.82 5.74
CA THR A 87 -10.45 7.89 4.99
C THR A 87 -9.26 7.35 5.80
N GLY A 88 -9.10 7.76 7.05
CA GLY A 88 -7.96 7.40 7.89
C GLY A 88 -7.85 5.90 8.15
N GLY A 89 -8.96 5.22 8.34
CA GLY A 89 -8.98 3.77 8.52
C GLY A 89 -8.39 3.00 7.34
N TYR A 90 -8.57 3.49 6.11
CA TYR A 90 -7.92 2.89 4.93
C TYR A 90 -6.42 3.14 4.92
N LEU A 91 -5.96 4.34 5.31
CA LEU A 91 -4.53 4.65 5.42
C LEU A 91 -3.84 3.75 6.45
N ILE A 92 -4.46 3.53 7.60
CA ILE A 92 -3.98 2.58 8.61
C ILE A 92 -4.08 1.13 8.09
N GLY A 93 -5.18 0.80 7.42
CA GLY A 93 -5.42 -0.51 6.81
C GLY A 93 -4.35 -0.92 5.79
N PHE A 94 -3.74 0.01 5.09
CA PHE A 94 -2.66 -0.26 4.16
C PHE A 94 -1.37 -0.78 4.83
N ILE A 95 -1.17 -0.56 6.12
CA ILE A 95 -0.08 -1.21 6.88
C ILE A 95 -0.30 -2.73 6.87
N PHE A 96 -1.52 -3.18 7.20
CA PHE A 96 -1.87 -4.60 7.20
C PHE A 96 -1.86 -5.18 5.78
N LEU A 97 -2.30 -4.42 4.78
CA LEU A 97 -2.18 -4.81 3.37
C LEU A 97 -0.73 -5.08 3.00
N ALA A 98 0.20 -4.19 3.35
CA ALA A 98 1.63 -4.37 3.07
C ALA A 98 2.19 -5.61 3.79
N MET A 99 1.82 -5.81 5.06
CA MET A 99 2.26 -6.96 5.86
C MET A 99 1.77 -8.28 5.28
N ILE A 100 0.47 -8.40 5.04
CA ILE A 100 -0.16 -9.64 4.58
C ILE A 100 0.29 -9.98 3.16
N SER A 101 0.19 -9.02 2.23
CA SER A 101 0.60 -9.23 0.84
C SER A 101 2.08 -9.60 0.75
N GLY A 102 2.94 -8.85 1.45
CA GLY A 102 4.38 -9.09 1.45
C GLY A 102 4.76 -10.43 2.08
N TRP A 103 4.04 -10.86 3.14
CA TRP A 103 4.27 -12.16 3.75
C TRP A 103 3.95 -13.32 2.78
N PHE A 104 2.84 -13.25 2.06
CA PHE A 104 2.50 -14.25 1.03
C PHE A 104 3.55 -14.29 -0.08
N ILE A 105 4.04 -13.12 -0.52
CA ILE A 105 5.06 -13.01 -1.56
C ILE A 105 6.38 -13.66 -1.12
N GLU A 106 6.81 -13.44 0.12
CA GLU A 106 8.03 -14.07 0.66
C GLU A 106 7.87 -15.57 0.91
N LYS A 107 6.69 -16.00 1.39
CA LYS A 107 6.43 -17.39 1.71
C LYS A 107 6.30 -18.27 0.45
N PHE A 108 5.83 -17.70 -0.65
CA PHE A 108 5.57 -18.44 -1.90
C PHE A 108 6.30 -17.79 -3.10
N PRO A 109 7.65 -17.77 -3.11
CA PRO A 109 8.42 -17.09 -4.14
C PRO A 109 8.13 -17.68 -5.52
N GLY A 110 7.91 -16.82 -6.52
CA GLY A 110 7.63 -17.20 -7.91
C GLY A 110 6.18 -17.65 -8.18
N LYS A 111 5.35 -17.89 -7.17
CA LYS A 111 3.97 -18.31 -7.34
C LYS A 111 3.04 -17.11 -7.50
N ARG A 112 2.84 -16.63 -8.73
CA ARG A 112 2.02 -15.43 -9.02
C ARG A 112 0.60 -15.51 -8.46
N VAL A 113 -0.02 -16.70 -8.46
CA VAL A 113 -1.34 -16.93 -7.88
C VAL A 113 -1.35 -16.63 -6.38
N MET A 114 -0.29 -17.04 -5.64
CA MET A 114 -0.17 -16.77 -4.20
C MET A 114 0.07 -15.28 -3.93
N TYR A 115 0.74 -14.58 -4.84
CA TYR A 115 0.86 -13.12 -4.76
C TYR A 115 -0.52 -12.46 -4.84
N PHE A 116 -1.34 -12.88 -5.82
CA PHE A 116 -2.71 -12.40 -5.95
C PHE A 116 -3.56 -12.68 -4.71
N VAL A 117 -3.52 -13.92 -4.20
CA VAL A 117 -4.23 -14.31 -2.97
C VAL A 117 -3.82 -13.44 -1.79
N GLY A 118 -2.51 -13.22 -1.59
CA GLY A 118 -2.00 -12.35 -0.51
C GLY A 118 -2.47 -10.91 -0.66
N MET A 119 -2.48 -10.37 -1.87
CA MET A 119 -2.97 -9.01 -2.15
C MET A 119 -4.47 -8.88 -1.90
N VAL A 120 -5.27 -9.87 -2.33
CA VAL A 120 -6.73 -9.90 -2.07
C VAL A 120 -7.01 -9.95 -0.57
N LEU A 121 -6.34 -10.83 0.18
CA LEU A 121 -6.53 -10.94 1.63
C LEU A 121 -6.09 -9.65 2.35
N GLY A 122 -4.94 -9.09 1.98
CA GLY A 122 -4.46 -7.82 2.54
C GLY A 122 -5.44 -6.67 2.26
N THR A 123 -5.98 -6.61 1.04
CA THR A 123 -6.98 -5.61 0.66
C THR A 123 -8.30 -5.81 1.38
N ALA A 124 -8.75 -7.05 1.58
CA ALA A 124 -9.96 -7.35 2.34
C ALA A 124 -9.84 -6.85 3.80
N VAL A 125 -8.70 -7.06 4.45
CA VAL A 125 -8.44 -6.55 5.80
C VAL A 125 -8.41 -5.01 5.79
N CYS A 126 -7.75 -4.39 4.80
CA CYS A 126 -7.75 -2.94 4.65
C CYS A 126 -9.18 -2.39 4.47
N TYR A 127 -9.98 -3.01 3.64
CA TYR A 127 -11.37 -2.63 3.43
C TYR A 127 -12.22 -2.80 4.68
N ALA A 128 -12.06 -3.90 5.43
CA ALA A 128 -12.79 -4.10 6.68
C ALA A 128 -12.50 -2.99 7.71
N LEU A 129 -11.21 -2.69 7.92
CA LEU A 129 -10.79 -1.63 8.84
C LEU A 129 -11.23 -0.23 8.35
N GLY A 130 -11.03 0.04 7.05
CA GLY A 130 -11.40 1.33 6.46
C GLY A 130 -12.90 1.57 6.47
N THR A 131 -13.71 0.55 6.17
CA THR A 131 -15.18 0.65 6.18
C THR A 131 -15.72 0.83 7.58
N ALA A 132 -15.19 0.09 8.57
CA ALA A 132 -15.59 0.26 9.97
C ALA A 132 -15.26 1.67 10.48
N TRP A 133 -14.08 2.18 10.14
CA TRP A 133 -13.69 3.54 10.47
C TRP A 133 -14.55 4.59 9.78
N LEU A 134 -14.80 4.42 8.47
CA LEU A 134 -15.65 5.33 7.70
C LEU A 134 -17.08 5.37 8.24
N ALA A 135 -17.65 4.21 8.60
CA ALA A 135 -18.98 4.13 9.17
C ALA A 135 -19.08 4.89 10.50
N TYR A 136 -18.06 4.76 11.35
CA TYR A 136 -17.97 5.47 12.62
C TYR A 136 -17.78 6.98 12.44
N GLU A 137 -16.83 7.41 11.63
CA GLU A 137 -16.44 8.82 11.48
C GLU A 137 -17.49 9.63 10.71
N ALA A 138 -18.19 9.02 9.76
CA ALA A 138 -19.22 9.69 8.96
C ALA A 138 -20.65 9.43 9.46
N GLU A 139 -20.81 8.82 10.63
CA GLU A 139 -22.11 8.51 11.27
C GLU A 139 -23.09 7.79 10.32
N MET A 140 -22.57 6.87 9.50
CA MET A 140 -23.37 6.13 8.53
C MET A 140 -23.43 4.63 8.85
N THR A 141 -24.40 3.92 8.27
CA THR A 141 -24.47 2.47 8.42
C THR A 141 -23.27 1.79 7.75
N PHE A 142 -22.83 0.66 8.29
CA PHE A 142 -21.74 -0.13 7.69
C PHE A 142 -21.99 -0.46 6.21
N GLN A 143 -23.25 -0.74 5.85
CA GLN A 143 -23.64 -1.01 4.47
C GLN A 143 -23.44 0.21 3.57
N ALA A 144 -23.83 1.40 4.03
CA ALA A 144 -23.60 2.64 3.27
C ALA A 144 -22.10 2.92 3.10
N ALA A 145 -21.31 2.73 4.16
CA ALA A 145 -19.85 2.87 4.11
C ALA A 145 -19.20 1.88 3.13
N LEU A 146 -19.68 0.62 3.10
CA LEU A 146 -19.22 -0.40 2.16
C LEU A 146 -19.51 -0.02 0.71
N MET A 147 -20.71 0.46 0.44
CA MET A 147 -21.11 0.90 -0.91
C MET A 147 -20.34 2.13 -1.38
N ALA A 148 -20.00 3.03 -0.47
CA ALA A 148 -19.25 4.25 -0.78
C ALA A 148 -17.73 4.02 -0.85
N GLY A 149 -17.18 3.23 0.06
CA GLY A 149 -15.73 3.12 0.29
C GLY A 149 -15.07 1.85 -0.28
N VAL A 150 -15.84 0.88 -0.78
CA VAL A 150 -15.30 -0.40 -1.28
C VAL A 150 -15.80 -0.73 -2.67
N ILE A 151 -17.12 -0.82 -2.86
CA ILE A 151 -17.69 -1.35 -4.11
C ILE A 151 -17.16 -0.68 -5.37
N PRO A 152 -17.05 0.67 -5.46
CA PRO A 152 -16.54 1.34 -6.66
C PRO A 152 -15.08 1.05 -6.95
N PHE A 153 -14.31 0.65 -5.94
CA PHE A 153 -12.85 0.52 -6.05
C PHE A 153 -12.38 -0.90 -6.37
N ILE A 154 -13.22 -1.93 -6.17
CA ILE A 154 -12.87 -3.35 -6.35
C ILE A 154 -12.26 -3.62 -7.74
N ILE A 155 -12.90 -3.16 -8.80
CA ILE A 155 -12.45 -3.41 -10.18
C ILE A 155 -11.09 -2.76 -10.42
N GLY A 156 -10.93 -1.50 -9.99
CA GLY A 156 -9.67 -0.77 -10.10
C GLY A 156 -8.54 -1.43 -9.30
N ASP A 157 -8.83 -1.91 -8.11
CA ASP A 157 -7.83 -2.54 -7.25
C ASP A 157 -7.40 -3.92 -7.77
N ILE A 158 -8.33 -4.70 -8.33
CA ILE A 158 -7.98 -5.95 -9.04
C ILE A 158 -7.06 -5.65 -10.23
N ALA A 159 -7.36 -4.64 -11.02
CA ALA A 159 -6.50 -4.24 -12.14
C ALA A 159 -5.09 -3.84 -11.67
N LYS A 160 -4.97 -3.08 -10.57
CA LYS A 160 -3.69 -2.70 -9.95
C LYS A 160 -2.91 -3.92 -9.44
N MET A 161 -3.58 -4.91 -8.84
CA MET A 161 -2.96 -6.19 -8.42
C MET A 161 -2.37 -6.93 -9.62
N ILE A 162 -3.13 -7.04 -10.72
CA ILE A 162 -2.68 -7.72 -11.95
C ILE A 162 -1.46 -7.00 -12.53
N VAL A 163 -1.50 -5.66 -12.64
CA VAL A 163 -0.37 -4.85 -13.10
C VAL A 163 0.86 -5.08 -12.22
N ALA A 164 0.71 -5.06 -10.90
CA ALA A 164 1.83 -5.28 -9.99
C ALA A 164 2.44 -6.68 -10.15
N ILE A 165 1.64 -7.72 -10.29
CA ILE A 165 2.10 -9.11 -10.46
C ILE A 165 2.84 -9.33 -11.78
N ILE A 166 2.47 -8.59 -12.82
CA ILE A 166 3.13 -8.70 -14.14
C ILE A 166 4.40 -7.86 -14.17
N VAL A 167 4.32 -6.60 -13.77
CA VAL A 167 5.38 -5.61 -13.98
C VAL A 167 6.45 -5.65 -12.88
N ALA A 168 6.07 -5.80 -11.61
CA ALA A 168 7.05 -5.74 -10.52
C ALA A 168 8.16 -6.82 -10.59
N PRO A 169 7.90 -8.08 -10.99
CA PRO A 169 8.97 -9.05 -11.19
C PRO A 169 9.94 -8.67 -12.32
N MET A 170 9.47 -7.95 -13.36
CA MET A 170 10.33 -7.47 -14.45
C MET A 170 11.34 -6.43 -13.94
N ILE A 171 10.96 -5.63 -12.94
CA ILE A 171 11.84 -4.67 -12.27
C ILE A 171 12.72 -5.38 -11.23
N LYS A 172 12.15 -6.34 -10.48
CA LYS A 172 12.87 -7.08 -9.44
C LYS A 172 14.08 -7.83 -9.99
N ASN A 173 13.92 -8.55 -11.09
CA ASN A 173 14.96 -9.42 -11.63
C ASN A 173 16.27 -8.68 -11.97
N PRO A 174 16.27 -7.54 -12.68
CA PRO A 174 17.47 -6.74 -12.87
C PRO A 174 18.09 -6.22 -11.57
N LEU A 175 17.27 -5.79 -10.61
CA LEU A 175 17.75 -5.28 -9.32
C LEU A 175 18.44 -6.37 -8.47
N VAL A 176 17.92 -7.60 -8.53
CA VAL A 176 18.57 -8.77 -7.89
C VAL A 176 19.89 -9.09 -8.59
N LYS A 177 19.93 -9.11 -9.93
CA LYS A 177 21.16 -9.33 -10.70
C LYS A 177 22.23 -8.28 -10.43
N ALA A 178 21.83 -7.03 -10.23
CA ALA A 178 22.72 -5.92 -9.88
C ALA A 178 23.12 -5.89 -8.39
N GLY A 179 22.59 -6.79 -7.56
CA GLY A 179 22.93 -6.88 -6.13
C GLY A 179 22.28 -5.82 -5.22
N TYR A 180 21.32 -5.04 -5.71
CA TYR A 180 20.64 -4.02 -4.91
C TYR A 180 19.61 -4.60 -3.94
N ILE A 181 18.96 -5.69 -4.31
CA ILE A 181 17.98 -6.42 -3.49
C ILE A 181 18.27 -7.92 -3.52
N LYS A 182 17.72 -8.64 -2.54
CA LYS A 182 17.86 -10.12 -2.43
C LYS A 182 16.60 -10.80 -2.93
#